data_70b24e41b50ccb8e5f9dc7e1c0d25ef1
#
_entry.id   70b24e41b50ccb8e5f9dc7e1c0d25ef1
#
_cell.length_a   1.000
_cell.length_b   1.000
_cell.length_c   1.000
_cell.angle_alpha   90.00
_cell.angle_beta   90.00
_cell.angle_gamma   90.00
#
_symmetry.space_group_name_H-M   'P 1'
#
loop_
_entity.id
_entity.type
_entity.pdbx_description
1 polymer ?
#
loop_
_entity_poly.entity_id
_entity_poly.type
_entity_poly.pdbx_seq_one_letter_code
_entity_poly.pdbx_strand_id
1 'polypeptide(L)'
;MSSALSKIQFHLALYKTFLVGRRDRFQEISKEPLDDTESFPKNLKVFFWTPSKTPGASVIVHDMLPELIRLVLEVAPTWKIQVGERLPEHPVDWLICFKAVPEADKVIGHPRKVLLICDQAEVYWNHLRKFVDIVTTSSRPFSNLLSTCHPRVSFISESEPLDNLAFGKINLATSPAARGNVLLWHGGAYSQDALNRLRPMLTDWAKTTDVKLHIVSGKGEPRQEIWGTLAVHFFPWSKEQLQRSAAMARLGFVPARFSLKNSWLKPASRVRCLYALGVPAIGDDRVPDVVDFMASFNGPLAGRSRDWRSALAELWNDSDSLGRLAAAGHAAVSENFSTEQTARQWIRYLSNTSTP
;
A
#
# COMPACT_ATOMS: atom_id res chain seq x y z
N MET A 1 -29.00 17.21 5.43
CA MET A 1 -28.10 17.94 6.39
C MET A 1 -26.96 17.06 6.94
N SER A 2 -27.09 15.74 7.13
CA SER A 2 -26.05 14.88 7.73
C SER A 2 -24.76 14.74 6.93
N SER A 3 -24.81 14.71 5.60
CA SER A 3 -23.61 14.46 4.75
C SER A 3 -22.64 15.66 4.67
N ALA A 4 -23.16 16.88 4.69
CA ALA A 4 -22.33 18.10 4.66
C ALA A 4 -21.58 18.32 5.98
N LEU A 5 -22.26 18.11 7.11
CA LEU A 5 -21.66 18.23 8.45
C LEU A 5 -20.54 17.20 8.65
N SER A 6 -20.76 15.99 8.18
CA SER A 6 -19.78 14.91 8.23
C SER A 6 -18.53 15.22 7.39
N LYS A 7 -18.69 15.81 6.20
CA LYS A 7 -17.56 16.26 5.38
C LYS A 7 -16.74 17.34 6.08
N ILE A 8 -17.40 18.31 6.71
CA ILE A 8 -16.72 19.37 7.46
C ILE A 8 -15.95 18.78 8.65
N GLN A 9 -16.55 17.87 9.41
CA GLN A 9 -15.89 17.20 10.54
C GLN A 9 -14.67 16.40 10.09
N PHE A 10 -14.79 15.65 8.98
CA PHE A 10 -13.68 14.92 8.39
C PHE A 10 -12.53 15.86 8.01
N HIS A 11 -12.79 16.95 7.31
CA HIS A 11 -11.75 17.89 6.91
C HIS A 11 -11.11 18.60 8.11
N LEU A 12 -11.88 18.95 9.14
CA LEU A 12 -11.33 19.51 10.37
C LEU A 12 -10.44 18.51 11.11
N ALA A 13 -10.83 17.24 11.18
CA ALA A 13 -10.01 16.17 11.77
C ALA A 13 -8.71 15.97 10.97
N LEU A 14 -8.79 15.96 9.64
CA LEU A 14 -7.63 15.86 8.75
C LEU A 14 -6.64 17.02 8.98
N TYR A 15 -7.15 18.26 9.06
CA TYR A 15 -6.32 19.43 9.35
C TYR A 15 -5.69 19.39 10.75
N LYS A 16 -6.44 19.01 11.76
CA LYS A 16 -5.91 18.84 13.12
C LYS A 16 -4.80 17.81 13.17
N THR A 17 -4.97 16.66 12.51
CA THR A 17 -3.95 15.60 12.47
C THR A 17 -2.70 16.08 11.73
N PHE A 18 -2.86 16.84 10.66
CA PHE A 18 -1.75 17.45 9.92
C PHE A 18 -0.97 18.48 10.76
N LEU A 19 -1.68 19.35 11.51
CA LEU A 19 -1.06 20.43 12.30
C LEU A 19 -0.40 19.96 13.59
N VAL A 20 -0.97 18.93 14.25
CA VAL A 20 -0.48 18.45 15.56
C VAL A 20 0.77 17.56 15.44
N GLY A 21 1.14 17.18 14.21
CA GLY A 21 2.28 16.33 13.96
C GLY A 21 2.01 14.83 14.24
N ARG A 22 3.05 14.02 14.12
CA ARG A 22 2.98 12.57 14.11
C ARG A 22 3.01 11.95 15.53
N ARG A 23 2.10 12.32 16.41
CA ARG A 23 1.91 11.54 17.64
C ARG A 23 1.02 10.36 17.32
N ASP A 24 1.60 9.16 17.36
CA ASP A 24 0.87 7.92 17.13
C ASP A 24 -0.16 7.72 18.26
N ARG A 25 -1.43 7.67 17.87
CA ARG A 25 -2.60 7.50 18.75
C ARG A 25 -3.35 6.21 18.45
N PHE A 26 -2.71 5.29 17.78
CA PHE A 26 -3.27 4.01 17.38
C PHE A 26 -2.41 2.87 17.93
N GLN A 27 -2.97 1.69 18.00
CA GLN A 27 -2.24 0.49 18.34
C GLN A 27 -1.43 0.01 17.12
N GLU A 28 -0.10 0.03 17.21
CA GLU A 28 0.75 -0.65 16.27
C GLU A 28 0.89 -2.13 16.63
N ILE A 29 0.64 -3.01 15.67
CA ILE A 29 0.80 -4.44 15.87
C ILE A 29 2.24 -4.83 15.55
N SER A 30 2.88 -5.52 16.48
CA SER A 30 4.29 -5.95 16.35
C SER A 30 4.54 -6.81 15.12
N LYS A 31 5.73 -6.65 14.52
CA LYS A 31 6.24 -7.46 13.40
C LYS A 31 7.26 -8.52 13.85
N GLU A 32 7.61 -8.52 15.12
CA GLU A 32 8.58 -9.47 15.66
C GLU A 32 8.22 -10.93 15.32
N PRO A 33 9.14 -11.87 15.27
CA PRO A 33 8.85 -13.28 15.17
C PRO A 33 7.84 -13.72 16.22
N LEU A 34 6.94 -14.64 15.87
CA LEU A 34 6.06 -15.26 16.85
C LEU A 34 6.91 -16.09 17.80
N ASP A 35 6.74 -15.86 19.10
CA ASP A 35 7.45 -16.61 20.14
C ASP A 35 6.70 -17.93 20.41
N ASP A 36 7.43 -19.03 20.60
CA ASP A 36 6.86 -20.33 20.97
C ASP A 36 6.12 -20.28 22.31
N THR A 37 6.38 -19.25 23.13
CA THR A 37 5.67 -19.00 24.39
C THR A 37 4.35 -18.24 24.22
N GLU A 38 4.05 -17.70 23.02
CA GLU A 38 2.79 -17.00 22.77
C GLU A 38 1.60 -17.99 22.86
N SER A 39 0.65 -17.69 23.74
CA SER A 39 -0.56 -18.48 23.89
C SER A 39 -1.64 -17.99 22.94
N PHE A 40 -2.07 -18.86 22.04
CA PHE A 40 -3.14 -18.54 21.08
C PHE A 40 -4.50 -19.08 21.55
N PRO A 41 -5.61 -18.31 21.36
CA PRO A 41 -6.95 -18.79 21.67
C PRO A 41 -7.28 -20.04 20.84
N LYS A 42 -8.01 -20.99 21.45
CA LYS A 42 -8.44 -22.21 20.75
C LYS A 42 -9.69 -21.93 19.88
N ASN A 43 -9.77 -22.63 18.74
CA ASN A 43 -10.98 -22.68 17.88
C ASN A 43 -11.46 -21.32 17.34
N LEU A 44 -10.57 -20.36 17.12
CA LEU A 44 -10.93 -19.05 16.59
C LEU A 44 -11.48 -19.14 15.16
N LYS A 45 -12.62 -18.49 14.91
CA LYS A 45 -13.24 -18.39 13.58
C LYS A 45 -13.09 -16.97 13.06
N VAL A 46 -12.40 -16.81 11.94
CA VAL A 46 -12.12 -15.53 11.28
C VAL A 46 -12.69 -15.55 9.88
N PHE A 47 -13.42 -14.52 9.50
CA PHE A 47 -13.94 -14.37 8.15
C PHE A 47 -13.56 -13.03 7.56
N PHE A 48 -12.88 -13.05 6.41
CA PHE A 48 -12.58 -11.87 5.60
C PHE A 48 -13.67 -11.69 4.55
N TRP A 49 -14.50 -10.68 4.74
CA TRP A 49 -15.53 -10.30 3.78
C TRP A 49 -14.99 -9.29 2.79
N THR A 50 -14.92 -9.71 1.52
CA THR A 50 -14.34 -8.93 0.41
C THR A 50 -15.36 -8.82 -0.74
N PRO A 51 -16.42 -8.00 -0.59
CA PRO A 51 -17.53 -7.95 -1.55
C PRO A 51 -17.16 -7.33 -2.89
N SER A 52 -16.01 -6.70 -2.99
CA SER A 52 -15.57 -6.01 -4.21
C SER A 52 -14.29 -6.62 -4.79
N LYS A 53 -14.29 -6.83 -6.11
CA LYS A 53 -13.09 -7.26 -6.89
C LYS A 53 -12.16 -6.08 -7.19
N THR A 54 -11.71 -5.38 -6.15
CA THR A 54 -10.74 -4.29 -6.31
C THR A 54 -9.30 -4.84 -6.30
N PRO A 55 -8.31 -4.14 -6.91
CA PRO A 55 -6.91 -4.54 -6.82
C PRO A 55 -6.43 -4.75 -5.38
N GLY A 56 -6.88 -3.92 -4.43
CA GLY A 56 -6.54 -4.09 -3.01
C GLY A 56 -7.15 -5.36 -2.39
N ALA A 57 -8.38 -5.76 -2.79
CA ALA A 57 -8.95 -7.04 -2.37
C ALA A 57 -8.14 -8.21 -2.93
N SER A 58 -7.66 -8.10 -4.16
CA SER A 58 -6.79 -9.12 -4.78
C SER A 58 -5.51 -9.33 -3.97
N VAL A 59 -4.86 -8.27 -3.49
CA VAL A 59 -3.65 -8.39 -2.62
C VAL A 59 -3.98 -9.16 -1.33
N ILE A 60 -5.11 -8.86 -0.68
CA ILE A 60 -5.50 -9.59 0.53
C ILE A 60 -5.78 -11.06 0.22
N VAL A 61 -6.62 -11.32 -0.80
CA VAL A 61 -7.12 -12.67 -1.09
C VAL A 61 -6.04 -13.59 -1.67
N HIS A 62 -5.20 -13.06 -2.55
CA HIS A 62 -4.26 -13.90 -3.31
C HIS A 62 -2.83 -13.87 -2.76
N ASP A 63 -2.48 -12.84 -2.01
CA ASP A 63 -1.11 -12.70 -1.49
C ASP A 63 -1.07 -12.93 0.03
N MET A 64 -1.79 -12.13 0.83
CA MET A 64 -1.70 -12.17 2.29
C MET A 64 -2.41 -13.38 2.92
N LEU A 65 -3.64 -13.70 2.50
CA LEU A 65 -4.41 -14.77 3.15
C LEU A 65 -3.81 -16.18 3.01
N PRO A 66 -3.26 -16.59 1.85
CA PRO A 66 -2.59 -17.89 1.76
C PRO A 66 -1.45 -18.03 2.76
N GLU A 67 -0.65 -16.98 2.93
CA GLU A 67 0.45 -16.98 3.89
C GLU A 67 -0.05 -16.96 5.33
N LEU A 68 -1.08 -16.17 5.62
CA LEU A 68 -1.72 -16.17 6.94
C LEU A 68 -2.24 -17.56 7.30
N ILE A 69 -2.92 -18.24 6.37
CA ILE A 69 -3.44 -19.60 6.59
C ILE A 69 -2.29 -20.57 6.82
N ARG A 70 -1.21 -20.50 6.03
CA ARG A 70 -0.02 -21.36 6.20
C ARG A 70 0.56 -21.20 7.61
N LEU A 71 0.82 -19.98 8.05
CA LEU A 71 1.37 -19.71 9.38
C LEU A 71 0.41 -20.13 10.51
N VAL A 72 -0.88 -19.90 10.34
CA VAL A 72 -1.88 -20.31 11.34
C VAL A 72 -1.91 -21.83 11.50
N LEU A 73 -1.77 -22.60 10.41
CA LEU A 73 -1.69 -24.08 10.51
C LEU A 73 -0.49 -24.55 11.33
N GLU A 74 0.60 -23.77 11.36
CA GLU A 74 1.80 -24.08 12.15
C GLU A 74 1.62 -23.73 13.63
N VAL A 75 1.11 -22.54 13.95
CA VAL A 75 1.12 -22.01 15.33
C VAL A 75 -0.23 -22.13 16.05
N ALA A 76 -1.34 -22.20 15.34
CA ALA A 76 -2.70 -22.25 15.88
C ALA A 76 -3.64 -23.12 15.01
N PRO A 77 -3.36 -24.43 14.86
CA PRO A 77 -4.03 -25.31 13.89
C PRO A 77 -5.54 -25.48 14.10
N THR A 78 -6.06 -25.04 15.24
CA THR A 78 -7.51 -25.10 15.54
C THR A 78 -8.28 -23.89 15.00
N TRP A 79 -7.59 -22.87 14.49
CA TRP A 79 -8.24 -21.70 13.91
C TRP A 79 -8.85 -22.02 12.55
N LYS A 80 -9.94 -21.31 12.23
CA LYS A 80 -10.61 -21.41 10.93
C LYS A 80 -10.64 -20.02 10.30
N ILE A 81 -9.81 -19.83 9.25
CA ILE A 81 -9.78 -18.60 8.47
C ILE A 81 -10.48 -18.84 7.15
N GLN A 82 -11.43 -17.99 6.82
CA GLN A 82 -12.21 -18.04 5.60
C GLN A 82 -12.27 -16.68 4.92
N VAL A 83 -12.51 -16.69 3.62
CA VAL A 83 -12.73 -15.49 2.80
C VAL A 83 -13.93 -15.68 1.90
N GLY A 84 -14.69 -14.62 1.67
CA GLY A 84 -15.83 -14.67 0.76
C GLY A 84 -16.36 -13.31 0.34
N GLU A 85 -17.06 -13.29 -0.79
CA GLU A 85 -17.76 -12.11 -1.31
C GLU A 85 -19.12 -11.89 -0.62
N ARG A 86 -19.69 -12.92 -0.01
CA ARG A 86 -20.93 -12.87 0.80
C ARG A 86 -20.58 -12.96 2.27
N LEU A 87 -21.41 -12.33 3.10
CA LEU A 87 -21.30 -12.46 4.55
C LEU A 87 -21.49 -13.93 4.98
N PRO A 88 -20.83 -14.37 6.06
CA PRO A 88 -21.03 -15.72 6.58
C PRO A 88 -22.43 -15.91 7.12
N GLU A 89 -23.03 -17.08 6.89
CA GLU A 89 -24.39 -17.42 7.38
C GLU A 89 -24.47 -17.57 8.90
N HIS A 90 -23.34 -17.91 9.52
CA HIS A 90 -23.25 -18.11 10.97
C HIS A 90 -22.26 -17.13 11.60
N PRO A 91 -22.46 -16.77 12.88
CA PRO A 91 -21.52 -15.91 13.59
C PRO A 91 -20.09 -16.46 13.60
N VAL A 92 -19.14 -15.57 13.41
CA VAL A 92 -17.69 -15.80 13.53
C VAL A 92 -17.12 -14.89 14.60
N ASP A 93 -16.00 -15.28 15.21
CA ASP A 93 -15.38 -14.50 16.29
C ASP A 93 -14.84 -13.16 15.79
N TRP A 94 -14.31 -13.16 14.56
CA TRP A 94 -13.82 -11.97 13.88
C TRP A 94 -14.41 -11.86 12.48
N LEU A 95 -15.19 -10.81 12.24
CA LEU A 95 -15.65 -10.43 10.91
C LEU A 95 -14.84 -9.23 10.41
N ILE A 96 -13.98 -9.45 9.42
CA ILE A 96 -13.11 -8.44 8.85
C ILE A 96 -13.70 -7.96 7.52
N CYS A 97 -14.22 -6.74 7.51
CA CYS A 97 -14.88 -6.14 6.38
C CYS A 97 -13.87 -5.30 5.57
N PHE A 98 -13.49 -5.76 4.39
CA PHE A 98 -12.54 -5.06 3.55
C PHE A 98 -13.23 -3.99 2.68
N LYS A 99 -12.95 -2.72 2.98
CA LYS A 99 -13.47 -1.55 2.23
C LYS A 99 -14.98 -1.54 2.02
N ALA A 100 -15.73 -2.18 2.90
CA ALA A 100 -17.17 -2.22 2.83
C ALA A 100 -17.76 -2.24 4.23
N VAL A 101 -18.89 -1.57 4.43
CA VAL A 101 -19.65 -1.59 5.67
C VAL A 101 -20.94 -2.36 5.40
N PRO A 102 -21.16 -3.50 6.06
CA PRO A 102 -22.38 -4.28 5.90
C PRO A 102 -23.57 -3.56 6.55
N GLU A 103 -24.77 -4.01 6.23
CA GLU A 103 -25.98 -3.60 6.93
C GLU A 103 -25.95 -4.10 8.39
N ALA A 104 -26.41 -3.26 9.31
CA ALA A 104 -26.27 -3.51 10.75
C ALA A 104 -26.91 -4.82 11.21
N ASP A 105 -28.10 -5.10 10.68
CA ASP A 105 -28.88 -6.32 10.99
C ASP A 105 -28.17 -7.61 10.56
N LYS A 106 -27.38 -7.55 9.51
CA LYS A 106 -26.62 -8.71 8.99
C LYS A 106 -25.38 -9.06 9.81
N VAL A 107 -24.97 -8.19 10.74
CA VAL A 107 -23.72 -8.38 11.50
C VAL A 107 -23.90 -8.35 13.03
N ILE A 108 -25.10 -8.20 13.54
CA ILE A 108 -25.39 -8.13 14.98
C ILE A 108 -24.82 -9.33 15.75
N GLY A 109 -24.89 -10.53 15.17
CA GLY A 109 -24.41 -11.76 15.80
C GLY A 109 -22.90 -11.94 15.86
N HIS A 110 -22.11 -11.06 15.21
CA HIS A 110 -20.65 -11.18 15.20
C HIS A 110 -20.05 -10.38 16.37
N PRO A 111 -19.30 -11.02 17.28
CA PRO A 111 -18.77 -10.36 18.48
C PRO A 111 -17.74 -9.27 18.17
N ARG A 112 -16.94 -9.42 17.08
CA ARG A 112 -15.95 -8.42 16.67
C ARG A 112 -16.07 -8.10 15.19
N LYS A 113 -16.38 -6.84 14.90
CA LYS A 113 -16.50 -6.29 13.55
C LYS A 113 -15.37 -5.33 13.27
N VAL A 114 -14.50 -5.68 12.35
CA VAL A 114 -13.33 -4.91 11.94
C VAL A 114 -13.55 -4.31 10.57
N LEU A 115 -13.35 -3.02 10.43
CA LEU A 115 -13.29 -2.37 9.13
C LEU A 115 -11.83 -2.20 8.74
N LEU A 116 -11.40 -2.93 7.72
CA LEU A 116 -10.09 -2.80 7.11
C LEU A 116 -10.16 -1.82 5.93
N ILE A 117 -9.50 -0.68 6.06
CA ILE A 117 -9.44 0.35 5.02
C ILE A 117 -8.02 0.86 4.86
N CYS A 118 -7.62 1.08 3.61
CA CYS A 118 -6.31 1.65 3.29
C CYS A 118 -6.40 3.06 2.67
N ASP A 119 -7.61 3.50 2.28
CA ASP A 119 -7.87 4.83 1.72
C ASP A 119 -9.37 5.18 1.78
N GLN A 120 -9.75 6.40 1.36
CA GLN A 120 -11.14 6.85 1.21
C GLN A 120 -11.95 6.92 2.53
N ALA A 121 -11.32 7.33 3.63
CA ALA A 121 -11.99 7.49 4.94
C ALA A 121 -13.31 8.25 4.87
N GLU A 122 -13.41 9.26 4.01
CA GLU A 122 -14.60 10.11 3.90
C GLU A 122 -15.86 9.31 3.58
N VAL A 123 -15.74 8.25 2.78
CA VAL A 123 -16.86 7.37 2.42
C VAL A 123 -17.40 6.62 3.63
N TYR A 124 -16.51 6.26 4.58
CA TYR A 124 -16.86 5.46 5.74
C TYR A 124 -17.09 6.26 7.01
N TRP A 125 -16.77 7.57 7.01
CA TRP A 125 -16.75 8.40 8.21
C TRP A 125 -18.03 8.35 9.04
N ASN A 126 -19.20 8.33 8.38
CA ASN A 126 -20.50 8.25 9.05
C ASN A 126 -20.79 6.86 9.66
N HIS A 127 -20.11 5.83 9.21
CA HIS A 127 -20.33 4.45 9.61
C HIS A 127 -19.37 3.99 10.70
N LEU A 128 -18.22 4.65 10.86
CA LEU A 128 -17.15 4.25 11.76
C LEU A 128 -17.59 4.13 13.23
N ARG A 129 -18.61 4.88 13.65
CA ARG A 129 -19.08 4.89 15.04
C ARG A 129 -20.27 3.95 15.31
N LYS A 130 -20.93 3.47 14.26
CA LYS A 130 -22.24 2.80 14.43
C LYS A 130 -22.17 1.28 14.33
N PHE A 131 -21.28 0.76 13.50
CA PHE A 131 -21.32 -0.66 13.11
C PHE A 131 -19.98 -1.37 13.22
N VAL A 132 -18.92 -0.66 13.59
CA VAL A 132 -17.56 -1.16 13.57
C VAL A 132 -16.99 -1.07 14.97
N ASP A 133 -16.52 -2.18 15.48
CA ASP A 133 -15.90 -2.23 16.81
C ASP A 133 -14.44 -1.75 16.75
N ILE A 134 -13.76 -2.05 15.63
CA ILE A 134 -12.35 -1.73 15.43
C ILE A 134 -12.12 -1.29 13.98
N VAL A 135 -11.23 -0.34 13.78
CA VAL A 135 -10.74 0.07 12.44
C VAL A 135 -9.29 -0.33 12.30
N THR A 136 -8.96 -0.98 11.19
CA THR A 136 -7.59 -1.34 10.85
C THR A 136 -7.18 -0.66 9.54
N THR A 137 -5.99 -0.11 9.48
CA THR A 137 -5.47 0.58 8.30
C THR A 137 -3.98 0.36 8.11
N SER A 138 -3.53 0.52 6.88
CA SER A 138 -2.14 0.27 6.45
C SER A 138 -1.31 1.54 6.24
N SER A 139 -1.80 2.69 6.70
CA SER A 139 -1.09 3.98 6.64
C SER A 139 -1.09 4.64 8.01
N ARG A 140 0.08 4.98 8.55
CA ARG A 140 0.22 5.65 9.85
C ARG A 140 -0.51 7.00 9.91
N PRO A 141 -0.37 7.90 8.91
CA PRO A 141 -1.15 9.14 8.90
C PRO A 141 -2.65 8.90 8.89
N PHE A 142 -3.10 7.84 8.23
CA PHE A 142 -4.50 7.47 8.19
C PHE A 142 -4.98 6.90 9.54
N SER A 143 -4.18 6.07 10.19
CA SER A 143 -4.45 5.59 11.55
C SER A 143 -4.60 6.75 12.54
N ASN A 144 -3.70 7.72 12.49
CA ASN A 144 -3.77 8.93 13.31
C ASN A 144 -5.04 9.74 13.06
N LEU A 145 -5.44 9.91 11.79
CA LEU A 145 -6.69 10.57 11.46
C LEU A 145 -7.89 9.83 12.05
N LEU A 146 -7.96 8.52 11.86
CA LEU A 146 -9.09 7.72 12.33
C LEU A 146 -9.18 7.67 13.85
N SER A 147 -8.07 7.71 14.57
CA SER A 147 -8.02 7.78 16.04
C SER A 147 -8.66 9.05 16.62
N THR A 148 -8.90 10.08 15.79
CA THR A 148 -9.65 11.26 16.22
C THR A 148 -11.16 11.05 16.28
N CYS A 149 -11.67 9.99 15.64
CA CYS A 149 -13.11 9.71 15.55
C CYS A 149 -13.50 8.31 16.00
N HIS A 150 -12.55 7.39 16.11
CA HIS A 150 -12.80 6.02 16.54
C HIS A 150 -11.85 5.65 17.69
N PRO A 151 -12.35 5.06 18.81
CA PRO A 151 -11.53 4.77 19.99
C PRO A 151 -10.54 3.61 19.79
N ARG A 152 -10.79 2.74 18.82
CA ARG A 152 -9.98 1.55 18.55
C ARG A 152 -9.51 1.55 17.11
N VAL A 153 -8.30 2.00 16.90
CA VAL A 153 -7.65 2.00 15.60
C VAL A 153 -6.35 1.21 15.70
N SER A 154 -6.17 0.25 14.80
CA SER A 154 -4.96 -0.55 14.69
C SER A 154 -4.26 -0.28 13.37
N PHE A 155 -2.95 -0.34 13.38
CA PHE A 155 -2.10 -0.26 12.20
C PHE A 155 -1.54 -1.65 11.88
N ILE A 156 -1.85 -2.15 10.69
CA ILE A 156 -1.24 -3.35 10.10
C ILE A 156 -0.75 -2.97 8.72
N SER A 157 0.52 -3.18 8.42
CA SER A 157 1.11 -2.82 7.13
C SER A 157 0.50 -3.64 5.99
N GLU A 158 0.37 -3.04 4.80
CA GLU A 158 0.17 -3.82 3.57
C GLU A 158 1.43 -4.62 3.25
N SER A 159 1.25 -5.85 2.80
CA SER A 159 2.34 -6.68 2.29
C SER A 159 2.69 -6.30 0.85
N GLU A 160 3.96 -6.46 0.53
CA GLU A 160 4.43 -6.53 -0.85
C GLU A 160 4.76 -7.99 -1.16
N PRO A 161 4.19 -8.59 -2.21
CA PRO A 161 4.36 -10.00 -2.53
C PRO A 161 5.76 -10.24 -3.14
N LEU A 162 6.75 -10.42 -2.28
CA LEU A 162 8.12 -10.73 -2.69
C LEU A 162 8.26 -12.18 -3.18
N ASP A 163 7.52 -13.09 -2.55
CA ASP A 163 7.63 -14.53 -2.72
C ASP A 163 6.54 -15.11 -3.63
N ASN A 164 5.48 -14.40 -3.86
CA ASN A 164 4.41 -14.81 -4.77
C ASN A 164 4.78 -14.49 -6.21
N LEU A 165 5.45 -15.24 -6.65
CA LEU A 165 6.18 -15.75 -7.80
C LEU A 165 5.45 -15.73 -9.14
N ALA A 166 4.40 -15.00 -9.26
CA ALA A 166 4.13 -14.34 -10.53
C ALA A 166 5.31 -13.42 -10.93
N PHE A 167 6.09 -12.99 -9.94
CA PHE A 167 7.25 -12.15 -10.17
C PHE A 167 8.55 -12.93 -10.37
N GLY A 168 8.63 -14.15 -10.74
CA GLY A 168 9.88 -14.88 -11.00
C GLY A 168 11.10 -14.33 -10.23
N LYS A 169 12.14 -15.06 -10.06
CA LYS A 169 13.35 -14.55 -9.35
C LYS A 169 13.80 -13.23 -10.00
N ILE A 170 13.53 -12.11 -9.32
CA ILE A 170 14.03 -10.80 -9.75
C ILE A 170 15.54 -10.92 -9.79
N ASN A 171 16.11 -10.69 -10.95
CA ASN A 171 17.55 -10.72 -11.08
C ASN A 171 18.15 -9.42 -10.50
N LEU A 172 18.27 -9.38 -9.16
CA LEU A 172 18.94 -8.29 -8.47
C LEU A 172 20.43 -8.18 -8.85
N ALA A 173 21.01 -9.25 -9.43
CA ALA A 173 22.38 -9.21 -9.92
C ALA A 173 22.57 -8.32 -11.15
N THR A 174 21.49 -8.06 -11.93
CA THR A 174 21.57 -7.10 -13.02
C THR A 174 21.38 -5.69 -12.47
N SER A 175 22.44 -4.89 -12.53
CA SER A 175 22.37 -3.48 -12.14
C SER A 175 21.22 -2.76 -12.87
N PRO A 176 20.41 -1.95 -12.21
CA PRO A 176 19.37 -1.14 -12.86
C PRO A 176 19.92 -0.31 -14.03
N ALA A 177 21.14 0.16 -13.94
CA ALA A 177 21.81 0.89 -15.02
C ALA A 177 22.02 0.06 -16.29
N ALA A 178 22.16 -1.27 -16.17
CA ALA A 178 22.36 -2.19 -17.30
C ALA A 178 21.03 -2.72 -17.88
N ARG A 179 19.89 -2.44 -17.27
CA ARG A 179 18.57 -2.95 -17.72
C ARG A 179 18.02 -2.22 -18.94
N GLY A 180 18.41 -0.98 -19.16
CA GLY A 180 17.95 -0.16 -20.30
C GLY A 180 17.62 1.27 -19.91
N ASN A 181 17.04 2.02 -20.85
CA ASN A 181 16.74 3.44 -20.70
C ASN A 181 15.24 3.65 -20.40
N VAL A 182 14.66 2.84 -19.50
CA VAL A 182 13.24 2.93 -19.15
C VAL A 182 13.08 3.60 -17.81
N LEU A 183 12.28 4.68 -17.80
CA LEU A 183 11.68 5.27 -16.61
C LEU A 183 10.32 4.60 -16.40
N LEU A 184 10.08 4.04 -15.20
CA LEU A 184 8.85 3.30 -14.90
C LEU A 184 7.95 4.07 -13.97
N TRP A 185 6.67 4.17 -14.34
CA TRP A 185 5.58 4.58 -13.48
C TRP A 185 4.49 3.52 -13.48
N HIS A 186 3.90 3.24 -12.30
CA HIS A 186 2.72 2.40 -12.20
C HIS A 186 1.69 2.97 -11.23
N GLY A 187 0.43 2.61 -11.43
CA GLY A 187 -0.64 3.04 -10.53
C GLY A 187 -2.03 2.90 -11.13
N GLY A 188 -3.06 3.22 -10.35
CA GLY A 188 -4.43 3.26 -10.84
C GLY A 188 -4.64 4.39 -11.87
N ALA A 189 -5.59 4.21 -12.78
CA ALA A 189 -5.88 5.20 -13.82
C ALA A 189 -6.16 6.61 -13.26
N TYR A 190 -6.82 6.69 -12.10
CA TYR A 190 -7.09 7.96 -11.41
C TYR A 190 -5.83 8.66 -10.86
N SER A 191 -4.68 7.98 -10.84
CA SER A 191 -3.41 8.58 -10.39
C SER A 191 -2.59 9.17 -11.53
N GLN A 192 -3.01 9.01 -12.78
CA GLN A 192 -2.30 9.55 -13.95
C GLN A 192 -2.30 11.08 -13.99
N ASP A 193 -3.22 11.76 -13.29
CA ASP A 193 -3.23 13.22 -13.20
C ASP A 193 -1.93 13.77 -12.57
N ALA A 194 -1.32 13.03 -11.63
CA ALA A 194 -0.02 13.39 -11.09
C ALA A 194 1.09 13.31 -12.14
N LEU A 195 1.03 12.29 -13.00
CA LEU A 195 1.95 12.10 -14.12
C LEU A 195 1.77 13.19 -15.19
N ASN A 196 0.51 13.50 -15.54
CA ASN A 196 0.19 14.53 -16.53
C ASN A 196 0.76 15.92 -16.17
N ARG A 197 0.85 16.24 -14.88
CA ARG A 197 1.46 17.48 -14.41
C ARG A 197 2.98 17.52 -14.62
N LEU A 198 3.63 16.37 -14.57
CA LEU A 198 5.06 16.26 -14.83
C LEU A 198 5.39 16.13 -16.32
N ARG A 199 4.38 15.95 -17.19
CA ARG A 199 4.55 15.78 -18.63
C ARG A 199 5.44 16.87 -19.27
N PRO A 200 5.23 18.18 -19.02
CA PRO A 200 6.11 19.22 -19.61
C PRO A 200 7.57 19.03 -19.20
N MET A 201 7.82 18.77 -17.92
CA MET A 201 9.16 18.54 -17.39
C MET A 201 9.80 17.27 -17.97
N LEU A 202 9.06 16.16 -18.03
CA LEU A 202 9.54 14.90 -18.62
C LEU A 202 9.86 15.05 -20.09
N THR A 203 9.02 15.77 -20.84
CA THR A 203 9.24 16.07 -22.25
C THR A 203 10.50 16.90 -22.47
N ASP A 204 10.74 17.89 -21.61
CA ASP A 204 11.92 18.72 -21.70
C ASP A 204 13.19 17.95 -21.31
N TRP A 205 13.14 17.14 -20.27
CA TRP A 205 14.25 16.28 -19.85
C TRP A 205 14.64 15.27 -20.94
N ALA A 206 13.67 14.70 -21.65
CA ALA A 206 13.91 13.75 -22.74
C ALA A 206 14.60 14.37 -23.97
N LYS A 207 14.70 15.70 -24.10
CA LYS A 207 15.49 16.34 -25.17
C LYS A 207 16.99 16.12 -25.01
N THR A 208 17.45 15.89 -23.76
CA THR A 208 18.87 15.77 -23.42
C THR A 208 19.21 14.38 -22.87
N THR A 209 18.22 13.50 -22.76
CA THR A 209 18.38 12.17 -22.13
C THR A 209 17.67 11.13 -22.99
N ASP A 210 18.41 10.09 -23.39
CA ASP A 210 17.79 8.93 -24.03
C ASP A 210 16.98 8.15 -22.99
N VAL A 211 15.67 8.44 -22.90
CA VAL A 211 14.75 7.85 -21.97
C VAL A 211 13.44 7.47 -22.65
N LYS A 212 12.90 6.32 -22.28
CA LYS A 212 11.52 5.88 -22.60
C LYS A 212 10.69 5.82 -21.34
N LEU A 213 9.43 6.18 -21.40
CA LEU A 213 8.52 6.11 -20.27
C LEU A 213 7.60 4.92 -20.41
N HIS A 214 7.62 4.01 -19.45
CA HIS A 214 6.61 2.95 -19.32
C HIS A 214 5.59 3.35 -18.26
N ILE A 215 4.32 3.29 -18.64
CA ILE A 215 3.16 3.56 -17.78
C ILE A 215 2.35 2.27 -17.68
N VAL A 216 2.39 1.61 -16.53
CA VAL A 216 1.59 0.41 -16.26
C VAL A 216 0.37 0.80 -15.45
N SER A 217 -0.80 0.86 -16.09
CA SER A 217 -1.99 1.46 -15.46
C SER A 217 -3.29 1.08 -16.16
N GLY A 218 -4.38 1.03 -15.38
CA GLY A 218 -5.73 0.90 -15.90
C GLY A 218 -6.01 -0.43 -16.61
N LYS A 219 -7.00 -0.40 -17.49
CA LYS A 219 -7.41 -1.50 -18.38
C LYS A 219 -7.28 -1.02 -19.82
N GLY A 220 -7.37 -1.93 -20.78
CA GLY A 220 -7.34 -1.62 -22.22
C GLY A 220 -6.19 -2.31 -22.93
N GLU A 221 -5.93 -1.89 -24.15
CA GLU A 221 -4.85 -2.42 -24.97
C GLU A 221 -3.55 -1.62 -24.80
N PRO A 222 -2.40 -2.24 -24.98
CA PRO A 222 -1.13 -1.52 -25.06
C PRO A 222 -1.16 -0.47 -26.17
N ARG A 223 -0.63 0.72 -25.89
CA ARG A 223 -0.53 1.79 -26.89
C ARG A 223 0.76 2.59 -26.68
N GLN A 224 1.16 3.29 -27.74
CA GLN A 224 2.30 4.19 -27.73
C GLN A 224 1.86 5.61 -28.04
N GLU A 225 2.50 6.55 -27.40
CA GLU A 225 2.37 7.99 -27.65
C GLU A 225 3.77 8.62 -27.71
N ILE A 226 3.85 9.79 -28.34
CA ILE A 226 5.06 10.61 -28.31
C ILE A 226 4.74 11.92 -27.58
N TRP A 227 5.45 12.19 -26.49
CA TRP A 227 5.37 13.45 -25.78
C TRP A 227 6.60 14.30 -26.10
N GLY A 228 6.49 15.16 -27.15
CA GLY A 228 7.68 15.83 -27.71
C GLY A 228 8.67 14.82 -28.27
N THR A 229 9.83 14.65 -27.62
CA THR A 229 10.85 13.63 -27.96
C THR A 229 10.71 12.35 -27.13
N LEU A 230 9.91 12.36 -26.06
CA LEU A 230 9.76 11.22 -25.14
C LEU A 230 8.83 10.16 -25.73
N ALA A 231 9.36 8.98 -25.97
CA ALA A 231 8.53 7.80 -26.29
C ALA A 231 7.85 7.28 -25.03
N VAL A 232 6.52 7.18 -25.07
CA VAL A 232 5.67 6.75 -23.95
C VAL A 232 4.90 5.50 -24.32
N HIS A 233 5.09 4.45 -23.55
CA HIS A 233 4.43 3.16 -23.72
C HIS A 233 3.43 2.94 -22.58
N PHE A 234 2.15 2.84 -22.91
CA PHE A 234 1.09 2.52 -21.97
C PHE A 234 0.80 1.03 -22.02
N PHE A 235 0.73 0.43 -20.87
CA PHE A 235 0.39 -0.97 -20.71
C PHE A 235 -0.79 -1.12 -19.73
N PRO A 236 -1.73 -2.04 -19.99
CA PRO A 236 -2.74 -2.39 -19.00
C PRO A 236 -2.08 -2.95 -17.75
N TRP A 237 -2.67 -2.67 -16.60
CA TRP A 237 -2.11 -3.14 -15.35
C TRP A 237 -2.34 -4.64 -15.16
N SER A 238 -1.27 -5.37 -15.03
CA SER A 238 -1.23 -6.72 -14.47
C SER A 238 0.09 -6.89 -13.72
N LYS A 239 0.18 -7.90 -12.86
CA LYS A 239 1.42 -8.24 -12.14
C LYS A 239 2.54 -8.57 -13.14
N GLU A 240 2.24 -9.39 -14.13
CA GLU A 240 3.18 -9.84 -15.17
C GLU A 240 3.68 -8.66 -16.02
N GLN A 241 2.80 -7.75 -16.38
CA GLN A 241 3.20 -6.57 -17.17
C GLN A 241 4.06 -5.61 -16.36
N LEU A 242 3.72 -5.41 -15.09
CA LEU A 242 4.55 -4.58 -14.18
C LEU A 242 5.95 -5.18 -14.05
N GLN A 243 6.05 -6.48 -13.87
CA GLN A 243 7.31 -7.22 -13.80
C GLN A 243 8.14 -7.09 -15.08
N ARG A 244 7.51 -7.27 -16.26
CA ARG A 244 8.20 -7.09 -17.55
C ARG A 244 8.75 -5.69 -17.68
N SER A 245 7.96 -4.67 -17.31
CA SER A 245 8.41 -3.28 -17.34
C SER A 245 9.51 -3.00 -16.31
N ALA A 246 9.43 -3.59 -15.13
CA ALA A 246 10.44 -3.48 -14.08
C ALA A 246 11.79 -4.11 -14.50
N ALA A 247 11.76 -5.24 -15.20
CA ALA A 247 12.98 -5.89 -15.72
C ALA A 247 13.75 -5.00 -16.71
N MET A 248 13.09 -4.06 -17.38
CA MET A 248 13.69 -3.10 -18.31
C MET A 248 13.96 -1.72 -17.66
N ALA A 249 13.44 -1.51 -16.46
CA ALA A 249 13.48 -0.19 -15.82
C ALA A 249 14.84 0.10 -15.19
N ARG A 250 15.42 1.25 -15.58
CA ARG A 250 16.57 1.85 -14.93
C ARG A 250 16.17 2.54 -13.61
N LEU A 251 15.06 3.25 -13.63
CA LEU A 251 14.57 4.05 -12.51
C LEU A 251 13.04 4.07 -12.49
N GLY A 252 12.47 4.10 -11.31
CA GLY A 252 11.05 4.34 -11.08
C GLY A 252 10.80 5.71 -10.46
N PHE A 253 9.55 6.18 -10.54
CA PHE A 253 9.14 7.39 -9.84
C PHE A 253 7.64 7.35 -9.50
N VAL A 254 7.29 7.90 -8.35
CA VAL A 254 5.91 7.82 -7.84
C VAL A 254 5.45 9.20 -7.35
N PRO A 255 5.10 10.13 -8.26
CA PRO A 255 4.56 11.41 -7.87
C PRO A 255 3.18 11.23 -7.23
N ALA A 256 2.90 12.04 -6.22
CA ALA A 256 1.62 12.07 -5.54
C ALA A 256 0.62 12.98 -6.26
N ARG A 257 -0.67 12.68 -6.10
CA ARG A 257 -1.74 13.61 -6.48
C ARG A 257 -1.65 14.86 -5.62
N PHE A 258 -2.03 16.00 -6.18
CA PHE A 258 -1.87 17.29 -5.51
C PHE A 258 -2.87 17.55 -4.38
N SER A 259 -3.85 16.71 -4.15
CA SER A 259 -4.81 16.88 -3.07
C SER A 259 -4.26 16.33 -1.75
N LEU A 260 -4.30 17.13 -0.68
CA LEU A 260 -3.91 16.73 0.66
C LEU A 260 -4.56 15.40 1.08
N LYS A 261 -5.86 15.27 0.88
CA LYS A 261 -6.64 14.08 1.16
C LYS A 261 -6.10 12.83 0.46
N ASN A 262 -5.78 12.96 -0.83
CA ASN A 262 -5.39 11.80 -1.65
C ASN A 262 -3.92 11.41 -1.51
N SER A 263 -3.05 12.34 -1.11
CA SER A 263 -1.61 12.10 -1.01
C SER A 263 -1.21 11.75 0.41
N TRP A 264 -1.70 12.52 1.38
CA TRP A 264 -1.24 12.45 2.76
C TRP A 264 -1.66 11.17 3.49
N LEU A 265 -2.80 10.59 3.11
CA LEU A 265 -3.34 9.37 3.74
C LEU A 265 -2.89 8.07 3.04
N LYS A 266 -2.20 8.15 1.91
CA LYS A 266 -1.83 6.96 1.14
C LYS A 266 -0.66 6.21 1.79
N PRO A 267 -0.71 4.87 1.79
CA PRO A 267 0.45 4.06 2.12
C PRO A 267 1.52 4.17 1.03
N ALA A 268 2.76 3.84 1.38
CA ALA A 268 3.91 3.82 0.47
C ALA A 268 3.90 2.66 -0.54
N SER A 269 2.81 1.88 -0.64
CA SER A 269 2.75 0.61 -1.39
C SER A 269 3.29 0.70 -2.82
N ARG A 270 3.01 1.79 -3.56
CA ARG A 270 3.53 1.93 -4.93
C ARG A 270 5.07 2.05 -4.99
N VAL A 271 5.66 2.77 -4.05
CA VAL A 271 7.12 2.91 -3.97
C VAL A 271 7.73 1.59 -3.50
N ARG A 272 7.17 0.98 -2.46
CA ARG A 272 7.60 -0.34 -1.97
C ARG A 272 7.54 -1.40 -3.06
N CYS A 273 6.46 -1.43 -3.83
CA CYS A 273 6.30 -2.37 -4.95
C CYS A 273 7.45 -2.24 -5.99
N LEU A 274 7.89 -1.04 -6.33
CA LEU A 274 9.05 -0.85 -7.21
C LEU A 274 10.33 -1.40 -6.58
N TYR A 275 10.59 -1.12 -5.32
CA TYR A 275 11.75 -1.66 -4.61
C TYR A 275 11.65 -3.18 -4.43
N ALA A 276 10.46 -3.73 -4.18
CA ALA A 276 10.22 -5.17 -4.18
C ALA A 276 10.63 -5.81 -5.51
N LEU A 277 10.41 -5.10 -6.63
CA LEU A 277 10.81 -5.49 -7.98
C LEU A 277 12.28 -5.13 -8.32
N GLY A 278 13.07 -4.71 -7.34
CA GLY A 278 14.47 -4.32 -7.54
C GLY A 278 14.64 -3.09 -8.42
N VAL A 279 13.63 -2.24 -8.55
CA VAL A 279 13.68 -0.97 -9.27
C VAL A 279 13.89 0.15 -8.26
N PRO A 280 15.04 0.86 -8.27
CA PRO A 280 15.21 2.04 -7.45
C PRO A 280 14.18 3.09 -7.87
N ALA A 281 13.59 3.78 -6.91
CA ALA A 281 12.51 4.71 -7.22
C ALA A 281 12.60 6.00 -6.41
N ILE A 282 12.17 7.12 -7.02
CA ILE A 282 12.02 8.40 -6.34
C ILE A 282 10.59 8.48 -5.76
N GLY A 283 10.50 8.70 -4.45
CA GLY A 283 9.25 8.91 -3.74
C GLY A 283 8.83 10.39 -3.70
N ASP A 284 7.56 10.64 -3.38
CA ASP A 284 7.04 12.01 -3.20
C ASP A 284 7.07 12.40 -1.73
N ASP A 285 7.78 13.46 -1.38
CA ASP A 285 7.93 13.97 -0.01
C ASP A 285 6.66 14.59 0.59
N ARG A 286 5.58 14.67 -0.19
CA ARG A 286 4.25 15.09 0.28
C ARG A 286 3.45 13.94 0.89
N VAL A 287 3.93 12.71 0.78
CA VAL A 287 3.30 11.51 1.32
C VAL A 287 4.09 11.04 2.55
N PRO A 288 3.59 11.26 3.77
CA PRO A 288 4.36 10.96 4.98
C PRO A 288 4.80 9.50 5.08
N ASP A 289 3.95 8.56 4.69
CA ASP A 289 4.27 7.13 4.69
C ASP A 289 5.42 6.79 3.71
N VAL A 290 5.50 7.52 2.58
CA VAL A 290 6.63 7.41 1.65
C VAL A 290 7.90 7.99 2.26
N VAL A 291 7.80 9.14 2.93
CA VAL A 291 8.94 9.75 3.62
C VAL A 291 9.49 8.81 4.69
N ASP A 292 8.62 8.18 5.50
CA ASP A 292 9.02 7.24 6.55
C ASP A 292 9.69 5.99 5.96
N PHE A 293 9.13 5.42 4.91
CA PHE A 293 9.73 4.29 4.22
C PHE A 293 11.10 4.64 3.62
N MET A 294 11.20 5.76 2.90
CA MET A 294 12.44 6.18 2.26
C MET A 294 13.53 6.54 3.29
N ALA A 295 13.16 7.09 4.44
CA ALA A 295 14.10 7.42 5.51
C ALA A 295 14.80 6.18 6.09
N SER A 296 14.18 4.99 6.04
CA SER A 296 14.77 3.76 6.59
C SER A 296 16.06 3.31 5.88
N PHE A 297 16.31 3.78 4.65
CA PHE A 297 17.52 3.46 3.87
C PHE A 297 18.10 4.67 3.11
N ASN A 298 17.75 5.89 3.51
CA ASN A 298 18.13 7.14 2.86
C ASN A 298 17.71 7.19 1.36
N GLY A 299 16.51 6.73 1.06
CA GLY A 299 15.97 6.70 -0.29
C GLY A 299 15.66 8.10 -0.83
N PRO A 300 15.69 8.29 -2.16
CA PRO A 300 15.52 9.59 -2.79
C PRO A 300 14.07 10.08 -2.78
N LEU A 301 13.91 11.37 -2.48
CA LEU A 301 12.64 12.06 -2.45
C LEU A 301 12.61 13.25 -3.40
N ALA A 302 11.44 13.58 -3.95
CA ALA A 302 11.18 14.80 -4.70
C ALA A 302 9.76 15.32 -4.41
N GLY A 303 9.50 16.57 -4.74
CA GLY A 303 8.19 17.20 -4.56
C GLY A 303 8.28 18.61 -4.00
N ARG A 304 8.36 18.77 -2.68
CA ARG A 304 8.53 20.06 -2.01
C ARG A 304 9.98 20.42 -1.76
N SER A 305 10.74 19.47 -1.24
CA SER A 305 12.14 19.67 -0.82
C SER A 305 13.11 19.70 -1.98
N ARG A 306 12.75 19.01 -3.05
CA ARG A 306 13.59 18.90 -4.25
C ARG A 306 12.70 18.77 -5.49
N ASP A 307 13.06 19.47 -6.54
CA ASP A 307 12.35 19.38 -7.81
C ASP A 307 12.57 18.03 -8.50
N TRP A 308 11.53 17.53 -9.21
CA TRP A 308 11.54 16.23 -9.87
C TRP A 308 12.60 16.11 -10.97
N ARG A 309 12.87 17.18 -11.72
CA ARG A 309 13.87 17.16 -12.80
C ARG A 309 15.27 16.90 -12.25
N SER A 310 15.63 17.65 -11.23
CA SER A 310 16.94 17.52 -10.57
C SER A 310 17.12 16.14 -9.96
N ALA A 311 16.08 15.61 -9.29
CA ALA A 311 16.12 14.29 -8.68
C ALA A 311 16.26 13.17 -9.72
N LEU A 312 15.51 13.25 -10.82
CA LEU A 312 15.60 12.28 -11.92
C LEU A 312 16.95 12.35 -12.63
N ALA A 313 17.43 13.55 -12.97
CA ALA A 313 18.67 13.72 -13.74
C ALA A 313 19.91 13.23 -12.97
N GLU A 314 19.97 13.51 -11.66
CA GLU A 314 21.07 13.08 -10.80
C GLU A 314 21.13 11.54 -10.71
N LEU A 315 20.01 10.90 -10.35
CA LEU A 315 20.00 9.45 -10.21
C LEU A 315 20.14 8.72 -11.55
N TRP A 316 19.58 9.27 -12.63
CA TRP A 316 19.69 8.64 -13.95
C TRP A 316 21.13 8.47 -14.38
N ASN A 317 22.01 9.39 -14.02
CA ASN A 317 23.42 9.40 -14.40
C ASN A 317 24.34 8.71 -13.38
N ASP A 318 23.84 8.35 -12.19
CA ASP A 318 24.63 7.70 -11.14
C ASP A 318 24.30 6.20 -11.04
N SER A 319 25.02 5.41 -11.84
CA SER A 319 24.82 3.95 -11.91
C SER A 319 25.09 3.24 -10.59
N ASP A 320 26.05 3.72 -9.80
CA ASP A 320 26.43 3.11 -8.53
C ASP A 320 25.33 3.35 -7.47
N SER A 321 24.83 4.57 -7.42
CA SER A 321 23.68 4.89 -6.54
C SER A 321 22.43 4.09 -6.88
N LEU A 322 22.11 3.89 -8.16
CA LEU A 322 20.99 3.08 -8.58
C LEU A 322 21.09 1.65 -8.04
N GLY A 323 22.26 1.02 -8.14
CA GLY A 323 22.50 -0.34 -7.62
C GLY A 323 22.34 -0.42 -6.09
N ARG A 324 22.98 0.50 -5.37
CA ARG A 324 22.89 0.58 -3.91
C ARG A 324 21.45 0.81 -3.43
N LEU A 325 20.74 1.75 -4.05
CA LEU A 325 19.36 2.05 -3.69
C LEU A 325 18.40 0.88 -3.97
N ALA A 326 18.57 0.21 -5.12
CA ALA A 326 17.77 -0.98 -5.43
C ALA A 326 17.95 -2.07 -4.36
N ALA A 327 19.19 -2.37 -3.98
CA ALA A 327 19.49 -3.38 -2.96
C ALA A 327 18.98 -2.97 -1.58
N ALA A 328 19.26 -1.74 -1.13
CA ALA A 328 18.86 -1.26 0.19
C ALA A 328 17.33 -1.17 0.33
N GLY A 329 16.63 -0.65 -0.67
CA GLY A 329 15.17 -0.57 -0.64
C GLY A 329 14.52 -1.94 -0.76
N HIS A 330 15.08 -2.89 -1.53
CA HIS A 330 14.59 -4.26 -1.57
C HIS A 330 14.74 -4.94 -0.20
N ALA A 331 15.88 -4.80 0.46
CA ALA A 331 16.09 -5.31 1.82
C ALA A 331 15.07 -4.72 2.80
N ALA A 332 14.88 -3.39 2.78
CA ALA A 332 13.91 -2.73 3.64
C ALA A 332 12.46 -3.25 3.42
N VAL A 333 12.08 -3.56 2.17
CA VAL A 333 10.78 -4.17 1.88
C VAL A 333 10.73 -5.60 2.40
N SER A 334 11.75 -6.41 2.15
CA SER A 334 11.82 -7.82 2.57
C SER A 334 11.71 -7.96 4.09
N GLU A 335 12.41 -7.12 4.82
CA GLU A 335 12.45 -7.15 6.29
C GLU A 335 11.16 -6.65 6.92
N ASN A 336 10.49 -5.66 6.31
CA ASN A 336 9.41 -4.94 6.99
C ASN A 336 8.02 -5.11 6.37
N PHE A 337 7.94 -5.55 5.11
CA PHE A 337 6.70 -5.57 4.34
C PHE A 337 6.51 -6.85 3.54
N SER A 338 7.21 -7.92 3.89
CA SER A 338 6.97 -9.24 3.31
C SER A 338 5.57 -9.75 3.67
N THR A 339 5.04 -10.66 2.88
CA THR A 339 3.75 -11.29 3.14
C THR A 339 3.75 -12.00 4.48
N GLU A 340 4.86 -12.65 4.84
CA GLU A 340 5.05 -13.31 6.13
C GLU A 340 4.96 -12.32 7.30
N GLN A 341 5.64 -11.17 7.23
CA GLN A 341 5.59 -10.16 8.29
C GLN A 341 4.17 -9.62 8.51
N THR A 342 3.46 -9.36 7.43
CA THR A 342 2.06 -8.92 7.52
C THR A 342 1.16 -10.01 8.10
N ALA A 343 1.36 -11.26 7.71
CA ALA A 343 0.61 -12.39 8.26
C ALA A 343 0.87 -12.57 9.77
N ARG A 344 2.12 -12.41 10.23
CA ARG A 344 2.47 -12.41 11.67
C ARG A 344 1.77 -11.28 12.44
N GLN A 345 1.68 -10.08 11.87
CA GLN A 345 0.90 -8.99 12.46
C GLN A 345 -0.57 -9.37 12.58
N TRP A 346 -1.16 -9.99 11.57
CA TRP A 346 -2.55 -10.46 11.62
C TRP A 346 -2.76 -11.53 12.69
N ILE A 347 -1.85 -12.49 12.84
CA ILE A 347 -1.95 -13.53 13.88
C ILE A 347 -1.99 -12.87 15.27
N ARG A 348 -1.05 -11.98 15.57
CA ARG A 348 -1.03 -11.25 16.86
C ARG A 348 -2.29 -10.42 17.08
N TYR A 349 -2.73 -9.74 16.04
CA TYR A 349 -3.94 -8.94 16.12
C TYR A 349 -5.18 -9.77 16.47
N LEU A 350 -5.34 -10.91 15.79
CA LEU A 350 -6.45 -11.83 15.99
C LEU A 350 -6.36 -12.58 17.33
N SER A 351 -5.14 -12.84 17.81
CA SER A 351 -4.89 -13.50 19.09
C SER A 351 -5.27 -12.64 20.29
N ASN A 352 -5.25 -11.31 20.12
CA ASN A 352 -5.54 -10.39 21.21
C ASN A 352 -7.03 -10.40 21.54
N THR A 353 -7.44 -11.41 22.33
CA THR A 353 -8.83 -11.60 22.81
C THR A 353 -9.23 -10.62 23.89
N SER A 354 -8.26 -9.97 24.54
CA SER A 354 -8.48 -9.02 25.65
C SER A 354 -8.91 -7.63 25.17
N THR A 355 -9.00 -7.40 23.87
CA THR A 355 -9.59 -6.16 23.34
C THR A 355 -11.10 -6.32 23.32
N PRO A 356 -11.83 -5.83 24.34
CA PRO A 356 -13.28 -5.94 24.39
C PRO A 356 -13.96 -5.12 23.31
#